data_ccb5b21ecc2c7cedce8b0aabebce8804
#
_entry.id   ccb5b21ecc2c7cedce8b0aabebce8804
#
_cell.length_a   1.000
_cell.length_b   1.000
_cell.length_c   1.000
_cell.angle_alpha   90.00
_cell.angle_beta   90.00
_cell.angle_gamma   90.00
#
_symmetry.space_group_name_H-M   'P 1'
#
loop_
_entity.id
_entity.type
_entity.pdbx_description
1 polymer ?
#
loop_
_entity_poly.entity_id
_entity_poly.type
_entity_poly.pdbx_seq_one_letter_code
_entity_poly.pdbx_strand_id
1 'polypeptide(L)'
;MAGIGTIIAAGVMINSKHAGVIDIPMIKIIERLHKVIDTMRGNVKGNARTAEDVLNAYTRDNYGKFIIVKQIERGRILAELGSGKEVDESITRSSIMGRVEHGFTPGYIDYYIEESMLKACCASMSYGYADFKRKLGLECAVTPMPKKDLTAKTRGPQMRVSVLKISRPVTDLEDDDPLSMAAA
;
A
#
# COMPACT_ATOMS: atom_id res chain seq x y z
N MET A 1 7.54 -20.87 -11.28
CA MET A 1 8.77 -21.65 -11.02
C MET A 1 8.76 -23.06 -11.67
N ALA A 2 7.61 -23.61 -12.03
CA ALA A 2 7.50 -24.91 -12.72
C ALA A 2 8.24 -24.95 -14.08
N GLY A 3 8.24 -23.88 -14.88
CA GLY A 3 8.83 -23.86 -16.22
C GLY A 3 10.34 -24.09 -16.29
N ILE A 4 11.11 -23.59 -15.31
CA ILE A 4 12.59 -23.75 -15.33
C ILE A 4 12.99 -25.18 -15.03
N GLY A 5 12.30 -25.83 -14.09
CA GLY A 5 12.52 -27.26 -13.80
C GLY A 5 12.26 -28.14 -15.02
N THR A 6 11.24 -27.82 -15.79
CA THR A 6 10.90 -28.53 -17.03
C THR A 6 11.97 -28.37 -18.10
N ILE A 7 12.53 -27.17 -18.27
CA ILE A 7 13.63 -26.90 -19.24
C ILE A 7 14.88 -27.66 -18.85
N ILE A 8 15.27 -27.68 -17.58
CA ILE A 8 16.44 -28.43 -17.10
C ILE A 8 16.23 -29.93 -17.31
N ALA A 9 15.06 -30.47 -16.94
CA ALA A 9 14.74 -31.88 -17.13
C ALA A 9 14.77 -32.28 -18.61
N ALA A 10 14.19 -31.47 -19.50
CA ALA A 10 14.25 -31.71 -20.95
C ALA A 10 15.68 -31.69 -21.48
N GLY A 11 16.51 -30.73 -21.03
CA GLY A 11 17.93 -30.65 -21.41
C GLY A 11 18.73 -31.89 -20.95
N VAL A 12 18.52 -32.37 -19.74
CA VAL A 12 19.14 -33.61 -19.22
C VAL A 12 18.71 -34.83 -20.04
N MET A 13 17.41 -34.95 -20.37
CA MET A 13 16.88 -36.06 -21.16
C MET A 13 17.48 -36.05 -22.61
N ILE A 14 17.56 -34.87 -23.23
CA ILE A 14 18.17 -34.75 -24.57
C ILE A 14 19.65 -35.14 -24.50
N ASN A 15 20.41 -34.64 -23.55
CA ASN A 15 21.82 -34.94 -23.39
C ASN A 15 22.08 -36.43 -23.13
N SER A 16 21.24 -37.09 -22.29
CA SER A 16 21.36 -38.53 -22.02
C SER A 16 21.04 -39.40 -23.25
N LYS A 17 20.07 -38.95 -24.08
CA LYS A 17 19.66 -39.67 -25.29
C LYS A 17 20.63 -39.54 -26.45
N HIS A 18 21.40 -38.46 -26.49
CA HIS A 18 22.34 -38.14 -27.56
C HIS A 18 23.79 -38.03 -27.06
N ALA A 19 24.09 -38.69 -25.93
CA ALA A 19 25.43 -38.76 -25.38
C ALA A 19 26.44 -39.34 -26.43
N GLY A 20 27.44 -38.55 -26.77
CA GLY A 20 28.42 -38.90 -27.80
C GLY A 20 28.09 -38.40 -29.22
N VAL A 21 26.89 -37.86 -29.47
CA VAL A 21 26.51 -37.24 -30.74
C VAL A 21 26.55 -35.72 -30.66
N ILE A 22 26.15 -35.16 -29.49
CA ILE A 22 26.13 -33.73 -29.23
C ILE A 22 26.74 -33.49 -27.85
N ASP A 23 27.87 -32.76 -27.82
CA ASP A 23 28.51 -32.35 -26.60
C ASP A 23 27.85 -31.04 -26.11
N ILE A 24 26.78 -31.16 -25.29
CA ILE A 24 26.12 -30.03 -24.67
C ILE A 24 26.77 -29.80 -23.32
N PRO A 25 27.42 -28.65 -23.07
CA PRO A 25 28.04 -28.36 -21.79
C PRO A 25 26.97 -28.00 -20.73
N MET A 26 26.25 -29.03 -20.27
CA MET A 26 25.12 -28.89 -19.34
C MET A 26 25.49 -28.14 -18.06
N ILE A 27 26.69 -28.33 -17.53
CA ILE A 27 27.18 -27.63 -16.33
C ILE A 27 27.16 -26.11 -16.59
N LYS A 28 27.70 -25.67 -17.73
CA LYS A 28 27.74 -24.25 -18.12
C LYS A 28 26.32 -23.65 -18.31
N ILE A 29 25.40 -24.47 -18.83
CA ILE A 29 24.00 -24.06 -18.98
C ILE A 29 23.31 -23.88 -17.62
N ILE A 30 23.52 -24.84 -16.70
CA ILE A 30 23.00 -24.79 -15.34
C ILE A 30 23.58 -23.58 -14.59
N GLU A 31 24.86 -23.32 -14.67
CA GLU A 31 25.51 -22.16 -14.07
C GLU A 31 24.93 -20.83 -14.59
N ARG A 32 24.72 -20.73 -15.91
CA ARG A 32 24.10 -19.54 -16.52
C ARG A 32 22.64 -19.37 -16.08
N LEU A 33 21.87 -20.45 -15.99
CA LEU A 33 20.50 -20.42 -15.51
C LEU A 33 20.44 -19.97 -14.05
N HIS A 34 21.32 -20.48 -13.18
CA HIS A 34 21.42 -20.01 -11.79
C HIS A 34 21.72 -18.51 -11.74
N LYS A 35 22.67 -18.02 -12.53
CA LYS A 35 23.01 -16.61 -12.58
C LYS A 35 21.84 -15.73 -13.06
N VAL A 36 21.08 -16.19 -14.05
CA VAL A 36 19.85 -15.50 -14.52
C VAL A 36 18.78 -15.50 -13.42
N ILE A 37 18.57 -16.64 -12.76
CA ILE A 37 17.61 -16.75 -11.65
C ILE A 37 17.98 -15.80 -10.51
N ASP A 38 19.24 -15.74 -10.12
CA ASP A 38 19.72 -14.87 -9.05
C ASP A 38 19.62 -13.39 -9.44
N THR A 39 19.91 -13.06 -10.69
CA THR A 39 19.71 -11.71 -11.23
C THR A 39 18.22 -11.33 -11.22
N MET A 40 17.35 -12.24 -11.66
CA MET A 40 15.89 -12.01 -11.62
C MET A 40 15.37 -11.87 -10.19
N ARG A 41 15.86 -12.69 -9.25
CA ARG A 41 15.53 -12.58 -7.83
C ARG A 41 16.02 -11.26 -7.22
N GLY A 42 17.21 -10.81 -7.61
CA GLY A 42 17.75 -9.49 -7.21
C GLY A 42 16.90 -8.36 -7.73
N ASN A 43 16.52 -8.39 -9.00
CA ASN A 43 15.65 -7.38 -9.62
C ASN A 43 14.24 -7.38 -9.02
N VAL A 44 13.68 -8.56 -8.71
CA VAL A 44 12.37 -8.65 -8.03
C VAL A 44 12.45 -8.12 -6.60
N LYS A 45 13.57 -8.37 -5.88
CA LYS A 45 13.77 -7.81 -4.54
C LYS A 45 14.02 -6.30 -4.57
N GLY A 46 14.77 -5.80 -5.54
CA GLY A 46 15.06 -4.36 -5.70
C GLY A 46 13.85 -3.54 -6.14
N ASN A 47 12.90 -4.16 -6.84
CA ASN A 47 11.64 -3.54 -7.29
C ASN A 47 10.42 -3.99 -6.48
N ALA A 48 10.62 -4.74 -5.39
CA ALA A 48 9.52 -5.16 -4.53
C ALA A 48 8.99 -3.92 -3.79
N ARG A 49 7.80 -3.46 -4.20
CA ARG A 49 7.08 -2.41 -3.50
C ARG A 49 6.95 -2.73 -2.02
N THR A 50 7.21 -1.77 -1.18
CA THR A 50 6.98 -1.89 0.26
C THR A 50 5.50 -1.69 0.58
N ALA A 51 5.08 -2.03 1.79
CA ALA A 51 3.72 -1.72 2.24
C ALA A 51 3.50 -0.20 2.30
N GLU A 52 4.55 0.52 2.64
CA GLU A 52 4.56 1.98 2.67
C GLU A 52 4.40 2.59 1.27
N ASP A 53 5.09 2.06 0.25
CA ASP A 53 4.92 2.50 -1.15
C ASP A 53 3.47 2.35 -1.61
N VAL A 54 2.80 1.25 -1.23
CA VAL A 54 1.38 1.01 -1.55
C VAL A 54 0.49 2.04 -0.85
N LEU A 55 0.73 2.30 0.43
CA LEU A 55 -0.03 3.29 1.20
C LEU A 55 0.18 4.71 0.66
N ASN A 56 1.43 5.08 0.39
CA ASN A 56 1.79 6.40 -0.13
C ASN A 56 1.18 6.62 -1.53
N ALA A 57 1.23 5.61 -2.42
CA ALA A 57 0.59 5.69 -3.71
C ALA A 57 -0.93 5.86 -3.57
N TYR A 58 -1.59 5.07 -2.71
CA TYR A 58 -3.03 5.21 -2.46
C TYR A 58 -3.39 6.61 -1.95
N THR A 59 -2.64 7.10 -0.96
CA THR A 59 -2.88 8.41 -0.34
C THR A 59 -2.69 9.53 -1.34
N ARG A 60 -1.59 9.53 -2.07
CA ARG A 60 -1.29 10.54 -3.10
C ARG A 60 -2.35 10.58 -4.20
N ASP A 61 -2.72 9.42 -4.74
CA ASP A 61 -3.65 9.33 -5.88
C ASP A 61 -5.08 9.70 -5.49
N ASN A 62 -5.41 9.61 -4.20
CA ASN A 62 -6.74 9.91 -3.68
C ASN A 62 -6.79 11.11 -2.73
N TYR A 63 -5.69 11.86 -2.56
CA TYR A 63 -5.56 12.94 -1.59
C TYR A 63 -6.75 13.92 -1.60
N GLY A 64 -7.11 14.42 -2.76
CA GLY A 64 -8.21 15.37 -2.91
C GLY A 64 -9.59 14.85 -2.48
N LYS A 65 -9.72 13.53 -2.23
CA LYS A 65 -10.93 12.84 -1.79
C LYS A 65 -10.86 12.40 -0.32
N PHE A 66 -9.80 12.75 0.39
CA PHE A 66 -9.70 12.52 1.83
C PHE A 66 -10.40 13.67 2.58
N ILE A 67 -11.09 13.34 3.64
CA ILE A 67 -11.55 14.33 4.61
C ILE A 67 -10.44 14.52 5.65
N ILE A 68 -9.93 15.73 5.72
CA ILE A 68 -8.91 16.13 6.69
C ILE A 68 -9.62 16.80 7.86
N VAL A 69 -9.44 16.25 9.03
CA VAL A 69 -10.04 16.75 10.27
C VAL A 69 -8.92 17.18 11.20
N LYS A 70 -8.89 18.47 11.51
CA LYS A 70 -7.90 19.06 12.42
C LYS A 70 -8.59 19.48 13.71
N GLN A 71 -8.03 19.07 14.84
CA GLN A 71 -8.43 19.60 16.13
C GLN A 71 -7.60 20.88 16.39
N ILE A 72 -8.30 22.03 16.40
CA ILE A 72 -7.69 23.32 16.70
C ILE A 72 -7.87 23.63 18.20
N GLU A 73 -7.21 24.72 18.62
CA GLU A 73 -7.29 25.22 19.99
C GLU A 73 -8.72 25.33 20.49
N ARG A 74 -8.95 25.03 21.78
CA ARG A 74 -10.25 25.01 22.47
C ARG A 74 -11.24 23.94 21.99
N GLY A 75 -10.73 22.83 21.40
CA GLY A 75 -11.57 21.71 21.00
C GLY A 75 -12.44 21.95 19.76
N ARG A 76 -12.20 23.03 19.01
CA ARG A 76 -12.86 23.26 17.73
C ARG A 76 -12.32 22.28 16.70
N ILE A 77 -13.20 21.77 15.86
CA ILE A 77 -12.87 20.84 14.78
C ILE A 77 -13.03 21.56 13.46
N LEU A 78 -11.96 21.57 12.65
CA LEU A 78 -11.99 21.99 11.26
C LEU A 78 -12.02 20.75 10.38
N ALA A 79 -12.88 20.72 9.38
CA ALA A 79 -12.97 19.63 8.41
C ALA A 79 -12.99 20.18 7.00
N GLU A 80 -12.07 19.71 6.18
CA GLU A 80 -11.91 20.10 4.77
C GLU A 80 -11.57 18.87 3.93
N LEU A 81 -11.81 18.94 2.61
CA LEU A 81 -11.26 17.95 1.69
C LEU A 81 -9.78 18.23 1.44
N GLY A 82 -9.00 17.20 1.12
CA GLY A 82 -7.61 17.36 0.70
C GLY A 82 -7.43 18.28 -0.52
N SER A 83 -8.49 18.52 -1.28
CA SER A 83 -8.54 19.53 -2.35
C SER A 83 -8.70 20.98 -1.85
N GLY A 84 -8.77 21.21 -0.52
CA GLY A 84 -9.01 22.51 0.09
C GLY A 84 -10.45 22.99 0.04
N LYS A 85 -11.40 22.15 -0.42
CA LYS A 85 -12.84 22.49 -0.43
C LYS A 85 -13.47 22.16 0.92
N GLU A 86 -14.39 23.02 1.36
CA GLU A 86 -15.19 22.70 2.54
C GLU A 86 -16.01 21.43 2.35
N VAL A 87 -16.19 20.70 3.42
CA VAL A 87 -17.03 19.50 3.45
C VAL A 87 -18.49 19.96 3.51
N ASP A 88 -19.14 19.98 2.36
CA ASP A 88 -20.57 20.34 2.24
C ASP A 88 -21.50 19.11 2.28
N GLU A 89 -22.83 19.37 2.21
CA GLU A 89 -23.83 18.30 2.26
C GLU A 89 -23.93 17.48 0.96
N SER A 90 -23.37 17.96 -0.13
CA SER A 90 -23.39 17.32 -1.46
C SER A 90 -22.39 16.18 -1.59
N ILE A 91 -21.44 16.05 -0.63
CA ILE A 91 -20.41 15.01 -0.67
C ILE A 91 -21.07 13.63 -0.49
N THR A 92 -20.97 12.84 -1.55
CA THR A 92 -21.49 11.48 -1.59
C THR A 92 -20.45 10.47 -1.08
N ARG A 93 -20.91 9.31 -0.63
CA ARG A 93 -20.06 8.22 -0.17
C ARG A 93 -18.98 7.84 -1.21
N SER A 94 -19.35 7.79 -2.46
CA SER A 94 -18.44 7.40 -3.57
C SER A 94 -17.30 8.39 -3.81
N SER A 95 -17.39 9.60 -3.26
CA SER A 95 -16.37 10.63 -3.40
C SER A 95 -15.35 10.66 -2.26
N ILE A 96 -15.59 9.93 -1.16
CA ILE A 96 -14.68 9.89 -0.01
C ILE A 96 -13.85 8.62 -0.06
N MET A 97 -12.53 8.75 -0.09
CA MET A 97 -11.57 7.64 -0.13
C MET A 97 -10.91 7.36 1.22
N GLY A 98 -11.05 8.28 2.17
CA GLY A 98 -10.52 8.13 3.52
C GLY A 98 -10.71 9.38 4.37
N ARG A 99 -10.27 9.30 5.60
CA ARG A 99 -10.25 10.38 6.57
C ARG A 99 -8.91 10.45 7.26
N VAL A 100 -8.41 11.64 7.48
CA VAL A 100 -7.17 11.92 8.21
C VAL A 100 -7.51 12.77 9.43
N GLU A 101 -7.06 12.39 10.60
CA GLU A 101 -7.28 13.10 11.84
C GLU A 101 -5.95 13.63 12.39
N HIS A 102 -5.83 14.96 12.55
CA HIS A 102 -4.68 15.64 13.13
C HIS A 102 -5.03 16.17 14.53
N GLY A 103 -4.13 15.95 15.50
CA GLY A 103 -4.26 16.48 16.84
C GLY A 103 -5.20 15.72 17.78
N PHE A 104 -5.82 14.63 17.32
CA PHE A 104 -6.66 13.77 18.18
C PHE A 104 -5.85 12.79 19.02
N THR A 105 -4.74 12.30 18.45
CA THR A 105 -3.77 11.47 19.14
C THR A 105 -2.47 12.26 19.24
N PRO A 106 -1.96 12.61 20.46
CA PRO A 106 -0.75 13.41 20.58
C PRO A 106 0.45 12.75 19.90
N GLY A 107 1.14 13.49 19.03
CA GLY A 107 2.32 13.02 18.30
C GLY A 107 2.04 12.07 17.13
N TYR A 108 0.76 11.87 16.76
CA TYR A 108 0.39 10.99 15.66
C TYR A 108 -0.61 11.65 14.72
N ILE A 109 -0.56 11.23 13.46
CA ILE A 109 -1.60 11.46 12.46
C ILE A 109 -2.29 10.13 12.19
N ASP A 110 -3.61 10.12 12.32
CA ASP A 110 -4.43 8.93 12.16
C ASP A 110 -5.11 8.92 10.78
N TYR A 111 -4.79 7.92 9.97
CA TYR A 111 -5.43 7.66 8.68
C TYR A 111 -6.52 6.60 8.85
N TYR A 112 -7.72 6.86 8.37
CA TYR A 112 -8.83 5.92 8.33
C TYR A 112 -9.20 5.66 6.88
N ILE A 113 -8.90 4.47 6.39
CA ILE A 113 -9.13 4.10 4.98
C ILE A 113 -10.06 2.90 4.93
N GLU A 114 -11.06 2.95 4.06
CA GLU A 114 -11.98 1.84 3.89
C GLU A 114 -11.22 0.58 3.45
N GLU A 115 -11.47 -0.53 4.16
CA GLU A 115 -10.70 -1.78 3.97
C GLU A 115 -10.89 -2.38 2.58
N SER A 116 -12.08 -2.23 1.99
CA SER A 116 -12.38 -2.67 0.64
C SER A 116 -11.56 -1.94 -0.42
N MET A 117 -11.35 -0.63 -0.23
CA MET A 117 -10.56 0.20 -1.13
C MET A 117 -9.07 -0.14 -1.06
N LEU A 118 -8.54 -0.36 0.16
CA LEU A 118 -7.16 -0.82 0.32
C LEU A 118 -6.92 -2.19 -0.30
N LYS A 119 -7.87 -3.13 -0.15
CA LYS A 119 -7.80 -4.45 -0.79
C LYS A 119 -7.74 -4.31 -2.32
N ALA A 120 -8.59 -3.47 -2.89
CA ALA A 120 -8.60 -3.21 -4.32
C ALA A 120 -7.28 -2.57 -4.81
N CYS A 121 -6.75 -1.61 -4.06
CA CYS A 121 -5.45 -0.99 -4.35
C CYS A 121 -4.30 -2.00 -4.28
N CYS A 122 -4.23 -2.81 -3.23
CA CYS A 122 -3.23 -3.88 -3.12
C CYS A 122 -3.32 -4.85 -4.31
N ALA A 123 -4.53 -5.26 -4.69
CA ALA A 123 -4.75 -6.15 -5.83
C ALA A 123 -4.28 -5.53 -7.15
N SER A 124 -4.58 -4.25 -7.40
CA SER A 124 -4.14 -3.52 -8.60
C SER A 124 -2.61 -3.42 -8.70
N MET A 125 -1.93 -3.38 -7.54
CA MET A 125 -0.48 -3.34 -7.45
C MET A 125 0.17 -4.73 -7.36
N SER A 126 -0.61 -5.81 -7.48
CA SER A 126 -0.16 -7.19 -7.31
C SER A 126 0.47 -7.45 -5.94
N TYR A 127 -0.02 -6.76 -4.90
CA TYR A 127 0.45 -6.86 -3.52
C TYR A 127 -0.58 -7.60 -2.64
N GLY A 128 -0.13 -8.55 -1.84
CA GLY A 128 -1.03 -9.30 -0.95
C GLY A 128 -1.53 -8.43 0.20
N TYR A 129 -2.85 -8.29 0.37
CA TYR A 129 -3.42 -7.46 1.45
C TYR A 129 -3.04 -7.94 2.87
N ALA A 130 -2.92 -9.25 3.08
CA ALA A 130 -2.46 -9.80 4.35
C ALA A 130 -1.01 -9.41 4.65
N ASP A 131 -0.14 -9.49 3.64
CA ASP A 131 1.25 -9.05 3.74
C ASP A 131 1.37 -7.54 3.92
N PHE A 132 0.51 -6.77 3.25
CA PHE A 132 0.40 -5.32 3.44
C PHE A 132 0.16 -4.99 4.91
N LYS A 133 -0.88 -5.54 5.52
CA LYS A 133 -1.20 -5.28 6.94
C LYS A 133 -0.07 -5.72 7.88
N ARG A 134 0.50 -6.90 7.63
CA ARG A 134 1.58 -7.45 8.45
C ARG A 134 2.84 -6.58 8.40
N LYS A 135 3.27 -6.17 7.21
CA LYS A 135 4.48 -5.35 7.04
C LYS A 135 4.27 -3.93 7.54
N LEU A 136 3.14 -3.31 7.20
CA LEU A 136 2.81 -1.99 7.69
C LEU A 136 2.70 -1.95 9.22
N GLY A 137 2.21 -3.03 9.84
CA GLY A 137 2.16 -3.17 11.30
C GLY A 137 3.51 -3.29 12.00
N LEU A 138 4.62 -3.47 11.26
CA LEU A 138 5.98 -3.40 11.80
C LEU A 138 6.50 -1.95 11.87
N GLU A 139 5.97 -1.06 11.05
CA GLU A 139 6.42 0.33 10.88
C GLU A 139 5.48 1.32 11.58
N CYS A 140 4.19 1.04 11.56
CA CYS A 140 3.16 1.90 12.17
C CYS A 140 2.14 1.10 12.98
N ALA A 141 1.41 1.80 13.87
CA ALA A 141 0.28 1.18 14.55
C ALA A 141 -0.89 0.99 13.58
N VAL A 142 -1.24 -0.26 13.31
CA VAL A 142 -2.33 -0.64 12.40
C VAL A 142 -3.44 -1.34 13.17
N THR A 143 -4.64 -0.76 13.17
CA THR A 143 -5.80 -1.28 13.91
C THR A 143 -7.02 -1.37 13.00
N PRO A 144 -7.60 -2.55 12.81
CA PRO A 144 -8.87 -2.69 12.09
C PRO A 144 -10.01 -2.15 12.96
N MET A 145 -10.88 -1.33 12.37
CA MET A 145 -12.05 -0.79 13.04
C MET A 145 -13.33 -1.17 12.25
N PRO A 146 -14.24 -1.93 12.85
CA PRO A 146 -15.40 -2.47 12.13
C PRO A 146 -16.41 -1.41 11.69
N LYS A 147 -16.43 -0.26 12.38
CA LYS A 147 -17.34 0.85 12.08
C LYS A 147 -16.71 2.19 12.43
N LYS A 148 -16.30 2.94 11.42
CA LYS A 148 -15.87 4.34 11.57
C LYS A 148 -16.66 5.19 10.59
N ASP A 149 -17.14 6.34 11.05
CA ASP A 149 -17.72 7.34 10.18
C ASP A 149 -16.59 8.14 9.51
N LEU A 150 -16.56 8.10 8.19
CA LEU A 150 -15.57 8.85 7.41
C LEU A 150 -15.99 10.30 7.20
N THR A 151 -17.29 10.63 7.39
CA THR A 151 -17.75 12.02 7.28
C THR A 151 -17.42 12.80 8.55
N ALA A 152 -17.16 14.09 8.41
CA ALA A 152 -16.96 14.97 9.55
C ALA A 152 -18.29 15.48 10.15
N LYS A 153 -19.43 15.02 9.63
CA LYS A 153 -20.75 15.56 10.00
C LYS A 153 -21.21 15.04 11.35
N THR A 154 -21.64 15.96 12.19
CA THR A 154 -22.35 15.66 13.44
C THR A 154 -23.85 15.43 13.21
N ARG A 155 -24.38 15.83 12.07
CA ARG A 155 -25.80 15.69 11.67
C ARG A 155 -25.89 15.21 10.21
N GLY A 156 -26.70 14.20 9.94
CA GLY A 156 -26.93 13.64 8.62
C GLY A 156 -26.62 12.14 8.54
N PRO A 157 -26.78 11.52 7.36
CA PRO A 157 -26.49 10.10 7.18
C PRO A 157 -25.00 9.85 7.42
N GLN A 158 -24.70 9.05 8.45
CA GLN A 158 -23.33 8.68 8.79
C GLN A 158 -22.86 7.57 7.87
N MET A 159 -21.66 7.76 7.31
CA MET A 159 -21.00 6.74 6.50
C MET A 159 -20.14 5.81 7.37
N ARG A 160 -20.80 4.88 8.04
CA ARG A 160 -20.10 3.89 8.85
C ARG A 160 -19.63 2.74 7.97
N VAL A 161 -18.33 2.62 7.83
CA VAL A 161 -17.65 1.58 7.03
C VAL A 161 -16.58 0.88 7.86
N SER A 162 -16.20 -0.32 7.44
CA SER A 162 -15.04 -1.01 7.98
C SER A 162 -13.77 -0.33 7.46
N VAL A 163 -12.92 0.12 8.37
CA VAL A 163 -11.70 0.85 8.03
C VAL A 163 -10.49 0.22 8.68
N LEU A 164 -9.34 0.42 8.05
CA LEU A 164 -8.05 0.24 8.66
C LEU A 164 -7.59 1.60 9.20
N LYS A 165 -7.39 1.68 10.52
CA LYS A 165 -6.74 2.82 11.16
C LYS A 165 -5.24 2.61 11.09
N ILE A 166 -4.51 3.60 10.59
CA ILE A 166 -3.05 3.62 10.48
C ILE A 166 -2.59 4.88 11.19
N SER A 167 -1.83 4.73 12.29
CA SER A 167 -1.30 5.86 13.06
C SER A 167 0.17 6.03 12.73
N ARG A 168 0.56 7.19 12.19
CA ARG A 168 1.93 7.56 11.87
C ARG A 168 2.44 8.62 12.84
N PRO A 169 3.69 8.51 13.34
CA PRO A 169 4.33 9.58 14.11
C PRO A 169 4.46 10.85 13.25
N VAL A 170 4.27 12.01 13.85
CA VAL A 170 4.38 13.30 13.14
C VAL A 170 5.82 13.53 12.63
N THR A 171 6.82 13.00 13.31
CA THR A 171 8.24 13.13 12.94
C THR A 171 8.62 12.50 11.62
N ASP A 172 7.85 11.51 11.16
CA ASP A 172 8.14 10.79 9.90
C ASP A 172 7.54 11.48 8.66
N LEU A 173 6.83 12.61 8.86
CA LEU A 173 6.04 13.26 7.82
C LEU A 173 6.62 14.59 7.31
N GLU A 174 7.71 15.09 7.94
CA GLU A 174 8.22 16.42 7.63
C GLU A 174 8.88 16.55 6.25
N ASP A 175 9.35 15.45 5.64
CA ASP A 175 10.15 15.53 4.41
C ASP A 175 9.42 15.11 3.11
N ASP A 176 8.36 14.27 3.16
CA ASP A 176 7.79 13.67 1.94
C ASP A 176 6.25 13.63 1.87
N ASP A 177 5.52 14.11 2.88
CA ASP A 177 4.06 14.02 2.86
C ASP A 177 3.44 15.23 2.16
N PRO A 178 2.68 15.04 1.04
CA PRO A 178 1.92 16.11 0.42
C PRO A 178 0.93 16.80 1.39
N LEU A 179 0.64 16.16 2.54
CA LEU A 179 -0.18 16.71 3.63
C LEU A 179 0.56 17.76 4.45
N SER A 180 1.90 17.72 4.55
CA SER A 180 2.66 18.72 5.28
C SER A 180 2.76 20.05 4.51
N MET A 181 2.78 19.99 3.18
CA MET A 181 2.87 21.17 2.32
C MET A 181 1.58 22.03 2.27
N ALA A 182 0.43 21.48 2.68
CA ALA A 182 -0.83 22.22 2.72
C ALA A 182 -1.07 22.93 4.06
N ALA A 183 -0.13 22.83 5.02
CA ALA A 183 -0.25 23.40 6.37
C ALA A 183 0.66 24.61 6.62
N ALA A 184 1.43 25.07 5.61
CA ALA A 184 2.30 26.25 5.68
C ALA A 184 1.65 27.52 5.15
#